data_eef5afe6735678999e93670295927197
#
_entry.id   eef5afe6735678999e93670295927197
#
_cell.length_a   1.000
_cell.length_b   1.000
_cell.length_c   1.000
_cell.angle_alpha   90.00
_cell.angle_beta   90.00
_cell.angle_gamma   90.00
#
_symmetry.space_group_name_H-M   'P 1'
#
loop_
_entity.id
_entity.type
_entity.pdbx_description
1 polymer ?
#
loop_
_entity_poly.entity_id
_entity_poly.type
_entity_poly.pdbx_seq_one_letter_code
_entity_poly.pdbx_strand_id
1 'polypeptide(L)'
;MKLWLLDADVIIDFLSLGLFDKLVKNHDVFAASTVIGEVNSFKRSGERQYIDLRQQYVENDLIKERSSSAEEIKKVLNKLPEIYRDTIHSGELESLAILEREDNLTFCCCDAAAIRTLPFLGLSDRGISVERLLKISGFTRSDLQDRHTDKYFKDNLAIGKQDKTYYFSRKQS
;
A
#
# COMPACT_ATOMS: atom_id res chain seq x y z
N MET A 1 -17.90 -6.28 2.77
CA MET A 1 -17.21 -5.10 3.35
C MET A 1 -15.79 -5.12 2.81
N LYS A 2 -15.29 -4.02 2.28
CA LYS A 2 -13.90 -3.97 1.79
C LYS A 2 -12.99 -3.64 2.96
N LEU A 3 -11.90 -4.37 3.07
CA LEU A 3 -10.88 -4.20 4.10
C LEU A 3 -9.66 -3.57 3.44
N TRP A 4 -9.15 -2.49 4.03
CA TRP A 4 -8.09 -1.69 3.44
C TRP A 4 -6.74 -1.99 4.11
N LEU A 5 -5.80 -2.52 3.36
CA LEU A 5 -4.39 -2.62 3.75
C LEU A 5 -3.69 -1.36 3.24
N LEU A 6 -3.12 -0.56 4.15
CA LEU A 6 -2.50 0.72 3.82
C LEU A 6 -0.98 0.63 3.91
N ASP A 7 -0.32 1.26 2.93
CA ASP A 7 1.10 1.51 2.94
C ASP A 7 1.47 2.71 3.82
N ALA A 8 2.75 2.83 4.23
CA ALA A 8 3.25 3.88 5.11
C ALA A 8 3.00 5.28 4.56
N ASP A 9 3.34 5.53 3.30
CA ASP A 9 3.13 6.82 2.63
C ASP A 9 1.66 7.22 2.60
N VAL A 10 0.77 6.26 2.36
CA VAL A 10 -0.68 6.50 2.37
C VAL A 10 -1.16 6.92 3.76
N ILE A 11 -0.70 6.25 4.82
CA ILE A 11 -1.04 6.62 6.21
C ILE A 11 -0.53 8.03 6.52
N ILE A 12 0.73 8.34 6.17
CA ILE A 12 1.35 9.66 6.36
C ILE A 12 0.54 10.74 5.62
N ASP A 13 0.14 10.49 4.38
CA ASP A 13 -0.63 11.43 3.58
C ASP A 13 -2.03 11.69 4.19
N PHE A 14 -2.74 10.64 4.65
CA PHE A 14 -4.03 10.80 5.33
C PHE A 14 -3.90 11.53 6.67
N LEU A 15 -2.83 11.29 7.44
CA LEU A 15 -2.51 12.04 8.65
C LEU A 15 -2.26 13.52 8.33
N SER A 16 -1.46 13.79 7.30
CA SER A 16 -1.12 15.15 6.85
C SER A 16 -2.37 15.93 6.40
N LEU A 17 -3.31 15.25 5.74
CA LEU A 17 -4.58 15.81 5.31
C LEU A 17 -5.61 15.96 6.45
N GLY A 18 -5.36 15.41 7.64
CA GLY A 18 -6.31 15.40 8.75
C GLY A 18 -7.53 14.50 8.52
N LEU A 19 -7.41 13.51 7.66
CA LEU A 19 -8.49 12.60 7.27
C LEU A 19 -8.36 11.19 7.87
N PHE A 20 -7.22 10.87 8.49
CA PHE A 20 -6.94 9.53 8.95
C PHE A 20 -7.90 9.03 10.02
N ASP A 21 -8.23 9.88 11.03
CA ASP A 21 -9.20 9.53 12.08
C ASP A 21 -10.58 9.20 11.53
N LYS A 22 -11.00 9.92 10.48
CA LYS A 22 -12.29 9.64 9.82
C LYS A 22 -12.23 8.35 9.02
N LEU A 23 -11.09 8.06 8.39
CA LEU A 23 -10.91 6.83 7.62
C LEU A 23 -11.03 5.60 8.53
N VAL A 24 -10.27 5.55 9.63
CA VAL A 24 -10.25 4.40 10.55
C VAL A 24 -11.55 4.22 11.34
N LYS A 25 -12.35 5.28 11.50
CA LYS A 25 -13.68 5.19 12.11
C LYS A 25 -14.76 4.64 11.17
N ASN A 26 -14.56 4.80 9.87
CA ASN A 26 -15.55 4.43 8.86
C ASN A 26 -15.23 3.11 8.15
N HIS A 27 -14.01 2.59 8.30
CA HIS A 27 -13.52 1.42 7.59
C HIS A 27 -12.66 0.53 8.48
N ASP A 28 -12.62 -0.76 8.17
CA ASP A 28 -11.62 -1.65 8.72
C ASP A 28 -10.28 -1.43 8.01
N VAL A 29 -9.33 -0.88 8.73
CA VAL A 29 -7.99 -0.55 8.25
C VAL A 29 -6.99 -1.53 8.83
N PHE A 30 -6.12 -2.01 7.96
CA PHE A 30 -5.01 -2.93 8.26
C PHE A 30 -3.68 -2.28 7.86
N ALA A 31 -2.63 -2.60 8.56
CA ALA A 31 -1.28 -2.23 8.18
C ALA A 31 -0.28 -3.34 8.56
N ALA A 32 0.77 -3.48 7.77
CA ALA A 32 1.88 -4.37 8.07
C ALA A 32 2.64 -3.89 9.32
N SER A 33 3.22 -4.81 10.08
CA SER A 33 4.01 -4.47 11.29
C SER A 33 5.16 -3.53 10.98
N THR A 34 5.85 -3.74 9.85
CA THR A 34 6.91 -2.85 9.38
C THR A 34 6.38 -1.45 9.08
N VAL A 35 5.24 -1.34 8.39
CA VAL A 35 4.57 -0.06 8.11
C VAL A 35 4.23 0.69 9.39
N ILE A 36 3.70 0.00 10.40
CA ILE A 36 3.39 0.62 11.70
C ILE A 36 4.65 1.18 12.36
N GLY A 37 5.79 0.47 12.25
CA GLY A 37 7.08 0.92 12.78
C GLY A 37 7.72 2.08 12.00
N GLU A 38 7.45 2.20 10.70
CA GLU A 38 7.98 3.26 9.83
C GLU A 38 7.26 4.61 10.02
N VAL A 39 5.97 4.60 10.32
CA VAL A 39 5.16 5.82 10.48
C VAL A 39 5.37 6.42 11.86
N ASN A 40 6.33 7.33 11.97
CA ASN A 40 6.69 8.00 13.23
C ASN A 40 6.51 9.53 13.19
N SER A 41 6.25 10.11 12.04
CA SER A 41 5.98 11.54 11.88
C SER A 41 5.27 11.85 10.57
N PHE A 42 4.57 12.97 10.54
CA PHE A 42 3.93 13.54 9.35
C PHE A 42 4.00 15.07 9.39
N LYS A 43 3.69 15.74 8.28
CA LYS A 43 3.61 17.20 8.21
C LYS A 43 2.16 17.64 8.11
N ARG A 44 1.75 18.60 8.95
CA ARG A 44 0.44 19.26 8.86
C ARG A 44 0.63 20.77 8.98
N SER A 45 0.07 21.53 8.06
CA SER A 45 0.21 22.98 8.00
C SER A 45 1.67 23.47 8.02
N GLY A 46 2.58 22.70 7.39
CA GLY A 46 4.01 23.00 7.32
C GLY A 46 4.84 22.55 8.53
N GLU A 47 4.19 22.14 9.61
CA GLU A 47 4.86 21.70 10.85
C GLU A 47 4.97 20.17 10.91
N ARG A 48 6.13 19.70 11.38
CA ARG A 48 6.36 18.29 11.64
C ARG A 48 5.71 17.89 12.96
N GLN A 49 4.87 16.86 12.92
CA GLN A 49 4.25 16.25 14.09
C GLN A 49 4.75 14.82 14.24
N TYR A 50 5.08 14.42 15.46
CA TYR A 50 5.47 13.06 15.79
C TYR A 50 4.25 12.26 16.23
N ILE A 51 4.26 10.97 15.90
CA ILE A 51 3.17 10.05 16.20
C ILE A 51 3.73 8.68 16.60
N ASP A 52 3.12 8.06 17.58
CA ASP A 52 3.24 6.65 17.83
C ASP A 52 1.97 5.97 17.30
N LEU A 53 2.07 5.43 16.08
CA LEU A 53 0.93 4.83 15.40
C LEU A 53 0.41 3.59 16.15
N ARG A 54 1.31 2.83 16.78
CA ARG A 54 0.94 1.66 17.58
C ARG A 54 0.11 2.06 18.78
N GLN A 55 0.62 2.97 19.60
CA GLN A 55 -0.07 3.41 20.80
C GLN A 55 -1.41 4.10 20.50
N GLN A 56 -1.44 4.95 19.47
CA GLN A 56 -2.62 5.77 19.20
C GLN A 56 -3.72 5.03 18.42
N TYR A 57 -3.37 4.07 17.57
CA TYR A 57 -4.34 3.43 16.66
C TYR A 57 -4.44 1.93 16.82
N VAL A 58 -3.33 1.20 16.99
CA VAL A 58 -3.36 -0.26 17.11
C VAL A 58 -3.89 -0.68 18.47
N GLU A 59 -3.36 -0.12 19.57
CA GLU A 59 -3.81 -0.43 20.94
C GLU A 59 -5.26 0.00 21.22
N ASN A 60 -5.80 0.90 20.39
CA ASN A 60 -7.20 1.34 20.46
C ASN A 60 -8.10 0.64 19.42
N ASP A 61 -7.65 -0.44 18.81
CA ASP A 61 -8.40 -1.23 17.82
C ASP A 61 -8.88 -0.43 16.58
N LEU A 62 -8.26 0.71 16.28
CA LEU A 62 -8.57 1.54 15.11
C LEU A 62 -7.85 1.07 13.85
N ILE A 63 -6.69 0.43 14.01
CA ILE A 63 -5.93 -0.25 12.95
C ILE A 63 -5.65 -1.68 13.42
N LYS A 64 -5.82 -2.62 12.51
CA LYS A 64 -5.48 -4.02 12.74
C LYS A 64 -4.10 -4.34 12.17
N GLU A 65 -3.15 -4.59 13.05
CA GLU A 65 -1.80 -4.97 12.65
C GLU A 65 -1.78 -6.38 12.06
N ARG A 66 -0.97 -6.55 11.01
CA ARG A 66 -0.66 -7.83 10.39
C ARG A 66 0.85 -7.98 10.23
N SER A 67 1.33 -9.19 10.38
CA SER A 67 2.73 -9.53 10.09
C SER A 67 2.81 -10.69 9.10
N SER A 68 3.91 -10.77 8.39
CA SER A 68 4.26 -11.91 7.55
C SER A 68 5.53 -12.59 8.04
N SER A 69 5.66 -13.87 7.74
CA SER A 69 6.90 -14.61 8.03
C SER A 69 7.97 -14.33 6.97
N ALA A 70 9.23 -14.59 7.33
CA ALA A 70 10.34 -14.51 6.38
C ALA A 70 10.14 -15.43 5.16
N GLU A 71 9.45 -16.56 5.34
CA GLU A 71 9.14 -17.49 4.25
C GLU A 71 8.10 -16.93 3.29
N GLU A 72 7.05 -16.25 3.79
CA GLU A 72 6.05 -15.57 2.98
C GLU A 72 6.69 -14.44 2.17
N ILE A 73 7.53 -13.63 2.78
CA ILE A 73 8.31 -12.59 2.11
C ILE A 73 9.20 -13.19 1.01
N LYS A 74 9.91 -14.28 1.30
CA LYS A 74 10.75 -14.96 0.30
C LYS A 74 9.94 -15.50 -0.88
N LYS A 75 8.73 -16.01 -0.64
CA LYS A 75 7.82 -16.44 -1.71
C LYS A 75 7.44 -15.29 -2.64
N VAL A 76 7.12 -14.13 -2.11
CA VAL A 76 6.86 -12.92 -2.89
C VAL A 76 8.09 -12.55 -3.73
N LEU A 77 9.27 -12.41 -3.09
CA LEU A 77 10.51 -12.05 -3.78
C LEU A 77 10.83 -13.01 -4.93
N ASN A 78 10.61 -14.31 -4.76
CA ASN A 78 10.89 -15.30 -5.79
C ASN A 78 10.00 -15.17 -7.04
N LYS A 79 8.85 -14.52 -6.95
CA LYS A 79 7.95 -14.24 -8.06
C LYS A 79 8.30 -12.97 -8.82
N LEU A 80 9.14 -12.10 -8.24
CA LEU A 80 9.49 -10.81 -8.80
C LEU A 80 10.79 -10.89 -9.62
N PRO A 81 10.88 -10.15 -10.75
CA PRO A 81 12.16 -9.90 -11.42
C PRO A 81 13.13 -9.16 -10.51
N GLU A 82 14.44 -9.34 -10.76
CA GLU A 82 15.50 -8.74 -9.97
C GLU A 82 15.35 -7.22 -9.85
N ILE A 83 15.02 -6.53 -10.93
CA ILE A 83 14.82 -5.08 -10.95
C ILE A 83 13.77 -4.60 -9.93
N TYR A 84 12.74 -5.39 -9.66
CA TYR A 84 11.74 -5.05 -8.67
C TYR A 84 12.14 -5.45 -7.25
N ARG A 85 12.91 -6.54 -7.09
CA ARG A 85 13.43 -6.95 -5.78
C ARG A 85 14.33 -5.88 -5.16
N ASP A 86 15.09 -5.17 -5.97
CA ASP A 86 16.05 -4.15 -5.54
C ASP A 86 15.39 -2.78 -5.26
N THR A 87 14.16 -2.56 -5.73
CA THR A 87 13.46 -1.27 -5.62
C THR A 87 12.32 -1.26 -4.62
N ILE A 88 11.81 -2.43 -4.22
CA ILE A 88 10.69 -2.52 -3.28
C ILE A 88 11.19 -2.42 -1.83
N HIS A 89 10.50 -1.63 -1.01
CA HIS A 89 10.84 -1.43 0.38
C HIS A 89 10.25 -2.52 1.29
N SER A 90 10.78 -2.63 2.51
CA SER A 90 10.40 -3.68 3.47
C SER A 90 8.92 -3.65 3.85
N GLY A 91 8.35 -2.47 4.08
CA GLY A 91 6.94 -2.29 4.44
C GLY A 91 6.00 -2.70 3.30
N GLU A 92 6.34 -2.33 2.06
CA GLU A 92 5.61 -2.73 0.86
C GLU A 92 5.68 -4.25 0.64
N LEU A 93 6.88 -4.82 0.82
CA LEU A 93 7.12 -6.24 0.64
C LEU A 93 6.33 -7.08 1.66
N GLU A 94 6.32 -6.67 2.92
CA GLU A 94 5.50 -7.30 3.96
C GLU A 94 4.00 -7.16 3.64
N SER A 95 3.56 -5.97 3.21
CA SER A 95 2.17 -5.72 2.80
C SER A 95 1.74 -6.62 1.63
N LEU A 96 2.61 -6.83 0.64
CA LEU A 96 2.34 -7.73 -0.49
C LEU A 96 2.25 -9.20 -0.05
N ALA A 97 3.08 -9.64 0.89
CA ALA A 97 3.03 -10.99 1.45
C ALA A 97 1.71 -11.22 2.23
N ILE A 98 1.28 -10.23 3.01
CA ILE A 98 -0.01 -10.25 3.69
C ILE A 98 -1.17 -10.29 2.67
N LEU A 99 -1.09 -9.47 1.63
CA LEU A 99 -2.10 -9.40 0.57
C LEU A 99 -2.24 -10.74 -0.19
N GLU A 100 -1.13 -11.46 -0.43
CA GLU A 100 -1.16 -12.81 -1.01
C GLU A 100 -1.86 -13.82 -0.13
N ARG A 101 -1.68 -13.71 1.19
CA ARG A 101 -2.26 -14.66 2.15
C ARG A 101 -3.74 -14.39 2.45
N GLU A 102 -4.15 -13.12 2.50
CA GLU A 102 -5.49 -12.70 2.93
C GLU A 102 -6.33 -12.20 1.76
N ASP A 103 -7.20 -13.04 1.21
CA ASP A 103 -7.96 -12.77 -0.02
C ASP A 103 -8.96 -11.61 0.05
N ASN A 104 -9.34 -11.18 1.24
CA ASN A 104 -10.35 -10.14 1.47
C ASN A 104 -9.79 -8.72 1.57
N LEU A 105 -8.46 -8.56 1.57
CA LEU A 105 -7.81 -7.26 1.65
C LEU A 105 -7.69 -6.57 0.27
N THR A 106 -7.74 -5.26 0.27
CA THR A 106 -7.38 -4.41 -0.88
C THR A 106 -6.26 -3.47 -0.46
N PHE A 107 -5.17 -3.46 -1.22
CA PHE A 107 -3.96 -2.70 -0.92
C PHE A 107 -4.03 -1.30 -1.52
N CYS A 108 -3.96 -0.29 -0.67
CA CYS A 108 -3.83 1.10 -1.07
C CYS A 108 -2.36 1.52 -0.96
N CYS A 109 -1.75 1.83 -2.08
CA CYS A 109 -0.38 2.32 -2.17
C CYS A 109 -0.25 3.39 -3.26
N CYS A 110 0.80 4.18 -3.19
CA CYS A 110 1.12 5.23 -4.17
C CYS A 110 2.56 5.13 -4.69
N ASP A 111 3.31 4.11 -4.29
CA ASP A 111 4.63 3.82 -4.83
C ASP A 111 4.55 3.05 -6.16
N ALA A 112 5.34 3.50 -7.15
CA ALA A 112 5.35 2.91 -8.48
C ALA A 112 5.85 1.46 -8.47
N ALA A 113 6.88 1.14 -7.68
CA ALA A 113 7.45 -0.21 -7.62
C ALA A 113 6.43 -1.18 -7.04
N ALA A 114 5.78 -0.83 -5.92
CA ALA A 114 4.74 -1.64 -5.30
C ALA A 114 3.56 -1.88 -6.26
N ILE A 115 3.08 -0.84 -6.96
CA ILE A 115 1.97 -0.98 -7.92
C ILE A 115 2.36 -1.93 -9.08
N ARG A 116 3.58 -1.78 -9.63
CA ARG A 116 4.06 -2.59 -10.77
C ARG A 116 4.30 -4.06 -10.42
N THR A 117 4.48 -4.39 -9.13
CA THR A 117 4.64 -5.78 -8.69
C THR A 117 3.33 -6.54 -8.59
N LEU A 118 2.18 -5.87 -8.39
CA LEU A 118 0.87 -6.52 -8.27
C LEU A 118 0.56 -7.51 -9.41
N PRO A 119 0.82 -7.21 -10.69
CA PRO A 119 0.60 -8.17 -11.76
C PRO A 119 1.43 -9.45 -11.65
N PHE A 120 2.67 -9.38 -11.18
CA PHE A 120 3.54 -10.55 -11.01
C PHE A 120 3.00 -11.53 -9.97
N LEU A 121 2.31 -11.01 -8.98
CA LEU A 121 1.68 -11.78 -7.89
C LEU A 121 0.24 -12.24 -8.24
N GLY A 122 -0.30 -11.81 -9.40
CA GLY A 122 -1.69 -12.08 -9.75
C GLY A 122 -2.71 -11.23 -8.99
N LEU A 123 -2.26 -10.10 -8.41
CA LEU A 123 -3.03 -9.25 -7.50
C LEU A 123 -3.48 -7.92 -8.15
N SER A 124 -3.50 -7.84 -9.48
CA SER A 124 -3.84 -6.61 -10.22
C SER A 124 -5.18 -5.97 -9.81
N ASP A 125 -6.16 -6.78 -9.44
CA ASP A 125 -7.50 -6.32 -9.07
C ASP A 125 -7.64 -6.01 -7.57
N ARG A 126 -6.57 -6.19 -6.82
CA ARG A 126 -6.54 -6.01 -5.36
C ARG A 126 -5.75 -4.78 -4.93
N GLY A 127 -5.41 -3.92 -5.86
CA GLY A 127 -4.80 -2.62 -5.60
C GLY A 127 -5.77 -1.46 -5.82
N ILE A 128 -5.56 -0.35 -5.14
CA ILE A 128 -6.37 0.86 -5.25
C ILE A 128 -5.51 2.12 -5.07
N SER A 129 -5.85 3.19 -5.80
CA SER A 129 -5.24 4.51 -5.62
C SER A 129 -5.77 5.24 -4.38
N VAL A 130 -4.98 6.18 -3.87
CA VAL A 130 -5.40 7.09 -2.78
C VAL A 130 -6.65 7.88 -3.20
N GLU A 131 -6.69 8.42 -4.42
CA GLU A 131 -7.85 9.15 -4.96
C GLU A 131 -9.14 8.31 -4.88
N ARG A 132 -9.06 7.05 -5.28
CA ARG A 132 -10.23 6.18 -5.28
C ARG A 132 -10.65 5.79 -3.87
N LEU A 133 -9.69 5.57 -2.96
CA LEU A 133 -9.99 5.34 -1.55
C LEU A 133 -10.67 6.55 -0.92
N LEU A 134 -10.19 7.78 -1.20
CA LEU A 134 -10.81 9.02 -0.75
C LEU A 134 -12.27 9.12 -1.23
N LYS A 135 -12.51 8.89 -2.53
CA LYS A 135 -13.86 8.93 -3.12
C LYS A 135 -14.83 7.92 -2.46
N ILE A 136 -14.38 6.69 -2.25
CA ILE A 136 -15.18 5.64 -1.59
C ILE A 136 -15.49 6.02 -0.13
N SER A 137 -14.56 6.73 0.52
CA SER A 137 -14.71 7.19 1.91
C SER A 137 -15.51 8.48 2.04
N GLY A 138 -16.03 9.02 0.92
CA GLY A 138 -16.83 10.26 0.91
C GLY A 138 -16.01 11.54 1.04
N PHE A 139 -14.69 11.48 0.77
CA PHE A 139 -13.80 12.64 0.80
C PHE A 139 -13.59 13.16 -0.62
N THR A 140 -13.82 14.46 -0.82
CA THR A 140 -13.51 15.13 -2.10
C THR A 140 -12.29 16.02 -1.92
N ARG A 141 -11.25 15.82 -2.75
CA ARG A 141 -10.03 16.61 -2.76
C ARG A 141 -9.66 16.97 -4.20
N SER A 142 -9.24 18.21 -4.41
CA SER A 142 -8.76 18.72 -5.70
C SER A 142 -7.24 18.97 -5.73
N ASP A 143 -6.57 18.88 -4.58
CA ASP A 143 -5.16 19.17 -4.35
C ASP A 143 -4.29 17.90 -4.21
N LEU A 144 -4.69 16.83 -4.89
CA LEU A 144 -3.94 15.58 -4.87
C LEU A 144 -2.65 15.69 -5.68
N GLN A 145 -1.57 15.11 -5.14
CA GLN A 145 -0.34 14.91 -5.90
C GLN A 145 -0.56 13.87 -7.01
N ASP A 146 0.27 13.90 -8.05
CA ASP A 146 0.16 12.97 -9.19
C ASP A 146 0.16 11.50 -8.74
N ARG A 147 1.04 11.13 -7.81
CA ARG A 147 1.14 9.76 -7.25
C ARG A 147 -0.13 9.25 -6.55
N HIS A 148 -1.02 10.15 -6.14
CA HIS A 148 -2.29 9.79 -5.47
C HIS A 148 -3.41 9.46 -6.47
N THR A 149 -3.27 9.88 -7.73
CA THR A 149 -4.33 9.81 -8.73
C THR A 149 -4.61 8.39 -9.21
N ASP A 150 -5.86 8.15 -9.58
CA ASP A 150 -6.27 6.89 -10.19
C ASP A 150 -5.58 6.66 -11.55
N LYS A 151 -5.28 7.75 -12.26
CA LYS A 151 -4.50 7.70 -13.49
C LYS A 151 -3.10 7.16 -13.26
N TYR A 152 -2.35 7.72 -12.30
CA TYR A 152 -1.01 7.26 -11.95
C TYR A 152 -1.00 5.79 -11.57
N PHE A 153 -1.95 5.36 -10.74
CA PHE A 153 -2.09 3.96 -10.35
C PHE A 153 -2.29 3.05 -11.56
N LYS A 154 -3.23 3.40 -12.45
CA LYS A 154 -3.53 2.61 -13.66
C LYS A 154 -2.36 2.55 -14.63
N ASP A 155 -1.66 3.66 -14.83
CA ASP A 155 -0.49 3.74 -15.71
C ASP A 155 0.63 2.81 -15.20
N ASN A 156 0.94 2.85 -13.88
CA ASN A 156 1.94 1.97 -13.29
C ASN A 156 1.50 0.49 -13.29
N LEU A 157 0.24 0.22 -13.06
CA LEU A 157 -0.29 -1.16 -13.17
C LEU A 157 -0.15 -1.70 -14.60
N ALA A 158 -0.40 -0.87 -15.61
CA ALA A 158 -0.22 -1.24 -17.02
C ALA A 158 1.25 -1.53 -17.35
N ILE A 159 2.18 -0.71 -16.85
CA ILE A 159 3.63 -0.96 -16.97
C ILE A 159 3.97 -2.32 -16.36
N GLY A 160 3.54 -2.60 -15.14
CA GLY A 160 3.78 -3.89 -14.49
C GLY A 160 3.24 -5.10 -15.27
N LYS A 161 2.07 -4.96 -15.91
CA LYS A 161 1.51 -5.99 -16.80
C LYS A 161 2.38 -6.23 -18.04
N GLN A 162 2.88 -5.16 -18.66
CA GLN A 162 3.80 -5.24 -19.80
C GLN A 162 5.12 -5.92 -19.39
N ASP A 163 5.71 -5.50 -18.28
CA ASP A 163 6.96 -6.05 -17.75
C ASP A 163 6.82 -7.54 -17.42
N LYS A 164 5.69 -7.94 -16.83
CA LYS A 164 5.36 -9.35 -16.59
C LYS A 164 5.35 -10.15 -17.88
N THR A 165 4.68 -9.67 -18.90
CA THR A 165 4.58 -10.35 -20.20
C THR A 165 5.97 -10.50 -20.83
N TYR A 166 6.78 -9.44 -20.81
CA TYR A 166 8.13 -9.46 -21.35
C TYR A 166 9.07 -10.41 -20.57
N TYR A 167 8.98 -10.41 -19.24
CA TYR A 167 9.79 -11.27 -18.39
C TYR A 167 9.53 -12.75 -18.62
N PHE A 168 8.26 -13.15 -18.75
CA PHE A 168 7.92 -14.54 -18.97
C PHE A 168 8.19 -15.01 -20.41
N SER A 169 8.07 -14.15 -21.43
CA SER A 169 8.42 -14.49 -22.80
C SER A 169 9.91 -14.79 -22.97
N ARG A 170 10.79 -14.12 -22.23
CA ARG A 170 12.24 -14.38 -22.25
C ARG A 170 12.66 -15.66 -21.53
N LYS A 171 11.89 -16.14 -20.56
CA LYS A 171 12.21 -17.40 -19.86
C LYS A 171 11.82 -18.64 -20.67
N GLN A 172 11.03 -18.49 -21.74
CA GLN A 172 10.61 -19.58 -22.60
C GLN A 172 11.48 -19.72 -23.87
N SER A 173 12.40 -18.79 -24.10
CA SER A 173 13.40 -18.83 -25.16
C SER A 173 14.73 -19.28 -24.62
#